data_76ef12db35f27bf5b1bfb5a5af1e3179
#
_entry.id   76ef12db35f27bf5b1bfb5a5af1e3179
#
_cell.length_a   1.000
_cell.length_b   1.000
_cell.length_c   1.000
_cell.angle_alpha   90.00
_cell.angle_beta   90.00
_cell.angle_gamma   90.00
#
_symmetry.space_group_name_H-M   'P 1'
#
loop_
_entity.id
_entity.type
_entity.pdbx_description
1 polymer ?
#
loop_
_entity_poly.entity_id
_entity_poly.type
_entity_poly.pdbx_seq_one_letter_code
_entity_poly.pdbx_strand_id
1 'polypeptide(L)'
;IAMPYLFDNVVLAPCHNDFIFYDLLRYIGEVFDLHDEFFTQEFQIKLININLAAPFFIHISTAFWMSVVTAAPYVFFEIWRFVSPALYPNERKGVRKALGLGTVMFFVGVLLGYFMVYPLTLRFLSTYQLSATIENQISLNSYIDNFMMLVLCMGLAFELPLVTWLLSLLGLVHKTFLRKYRRHAVVIIVIVAAVITPTGDPFTLTVVAVPLYLLYEMSILMIKDKKADETEEIIETGER
;
A
#
# COMPACT_ATOMS: atom_id res chain seq x y z
N ILE A 1 21.80 -17.77 5.25
CA ILE A 1 22.73 -17.30 4.20
C ILE A 1 22.07 -16.23 3.31
N ALA A 2 20.79 -16.34 2.93
CA ALA A 2 20.11 -15.35 2.09
C ALA A 2 19.74 -14.05 2.82
N MET A 3 19.58 -14.10 4.14
CA MET A 3 19.04 -12.98 4.92
C MET A 3 19.94 -11.73 4.94
N PRO A 4 21.26 -11.81 5.14
CA PRO A 4 22.13 -10.62 5.04
C PRO A 4 22.07 -9.96 3.67
N TYR A 5 22.06 -10.77 2.60
CA TYR A 5 21.96 -10.26 1.23
C TYR A 5 20.64 -9.53 0.97
N LEU A 6 19.50 -10.09 1.42
CA LEU A 6 18.19 -9.45 1.33
C LEU A 6 18.13 -8.17 2.17
N PHE A 7 18.75 -8.20 3.35
CA PHE A 7 18.77 -7.03 4.23
C PHE A 7 19.53 -5.86 3.59
N ASP A 8 20.72 -6.10 3.07
CA ASP A 8 21.56 -5.06 2.48
C ASP A 8 21.00 -4.54 1.14
N ASN A 9 20.52 -5.45 0.27
CA ASN A 9 20.12 -5.06 -1.10
C ASN A 9 18.62 -4.74 -1.26
N VAL A 10 17.76 -5.14 -0.33
CA VAL A 10 16.32 -4.86 -0.40
C VAL A 10 15.91 -3.92 0.72
N VAL A 11 16.20 -4.26 1.97
CA VAL A 11 15.72 -3.49 3.12
C VAL A 11 16.45 -2.16 3.26
N LEU A 12 17.76 -2.13 3.05
CA LEU A 12 18.58 -0.92 3.14
C LEU A 12 18.73 -0.16 1.82
N ALA A 13 18.24 -0.70 0.70
CA ALA A 13 18.34 -0.05 -0.61
C ALA A 13 17.78 1.39 -0.62
N PRO A 14 16.64 1.71 0.02
CA PRO A 14 16.11 3.07 0.06
C PRO A 14 16.99 4.09 0.81
N CYS A 15 18.01 3.63 1.57
CA CYS A 15 18.97 4.53 2.24
C CYS A 15 20.06 5.06 1.29
N HIS A 16 20.22 4.46 0.10
CA HIS A 16 21.29 4.79 -0.85
C HIS A 16 20.75 5.70 -1.96
N ASN A 17 21.62 6.57 -2.44
CA ASN A 17 21.29 7.53 -3.50
C ASN A 17 20.97 6.86 -4.86
N ASP A 18 21.45 5.64 -5.09
CA ASP A 18 21.28 4.86 -6.33
C ASP A 18 19.92 4.16 -6.42
N PHE A 19 19.01 4.45 -5.48
CA PHE A 19 17.68 3.84 -5.51
C PHE A 19 16.84 4.41 -6.65
N ILE A 20 16.23 3.53 -7.46
CA ILE A 20 15.48 3.85 -8.69
C ILE A 20 14.51 5.03 -8.51
N PHE A 21 13.87 5.13 -7.35
CA PHE A 21 12.90 6.20 -7.09
C PHE A 21 13.55 7.59 -7.02
N TYR A 22 14.77 7.70 -6.49
CA TYR A 22 15.48 8.99 -6.42
C TYR A 22 15.96 9.46 -7.77
N ASP A 23 16.30 8.54 -8.68
CA ASP A 23 16.58 8.85 -10.09
C ASP A 23 15.34 9.40 -10.79
N LEU A 24 14.18 8.79 -10.53
CA LEU A 24 12.89 9.27 -11.04
C LEU A 24 12.55 10.66 -10.49
N LEU A 25 12.78 10.91 -9.20
CA LEU A 25 12.56 12.23 -8.60
C LEU A 25 13.47 13.30 -9.21
N ARG A 26 14.74 12.99 -9.44
CA ARG A 26 15.68 13.89 -10.12
C ARG A 26 15.22 14.22 -11.54
N TYR A 27 14.82 13.20 -12.30
CA TYR A 27 14.28 13.38 -13.64
C TYR A 27 13.01 14.26 -13.65
N ILE A 28 12.09 14.06 -12.70
CA ILE A 28 10.89 14.90 -12.56
C ILE A 28 11.31 16.36 -12.22
N GLY A 29 12.25 16.53 -11.30
CA GLY A 29 12.79 17.86 -10.96
C GLY A 29 13.36 18.61 -12.17
N GLU A 30 14.12 17.91 -13.01
CA GLU A 30 14.69 18.46 -14.25
C GLU A 30 13.60 18.82 -15.29
N VAL A 31 12.61 17.93 -15.49
CA VAL A 31 11.53 18.15 -16.49
C VAL A 31 10.62 19.33 -16.10
N PHE A 32 10.36 19.52 -14.82
CA PHE A 32 9.49 20.60 -14.32
C PHE A 32 10.26 21.84 -13.85
N ASP A 33 11.58 21.89 -14.06
CA ASP A 33 12.47 23.01 -13.65
C ASP A 33 12.36 23.33 -12.14
N LEU A 34 12.13 22.28 -11.33
CA LEU A 34 12.01 22.37 -9.88
C LEU A 34 13.42 22.29 -9.27
N HIS A 35 14.02 23.44 -9.00
CA HIS A 35 15.37 23.57 -8.39
C HIS A 35 15.35 23.48 -6.87
N ASP A 36 14.35 22.82 -6.29
CA ASP A 36 14.25 22.65 -4.85
C ASP A 36 15.26 21.59 -4.35
N GLU A 37 15.87 21.82 -3.20
CA GLU A 37 16.82 20.89 -2.56
C GLU A 37 16.23 19.48 -2.41
N PHE A 38 14.91 19.39 -2.27
CA PHE A 38 14.20 18.13 -2.18
C PHE A 38 14.37 17.23 -3.43
N PHE A 39 14.54 17.80 -4.63
CA PHE A 39 14.69 17.04 -5.88
C PHE A 39 16.15 16.84 -6.28
N THR A 40 17.06 17.77 -5.93
CA THR A 40 18.42 17.83 -6.44
C THR A 40 19.49 17.31 -5.49
N GLN A 41 19.23 17.31 -4.18
CA GLN A 41 20.24 16.96 -3.17
C GLN A 41 20.57 15.46 -3.18
N GLU A 42 21.85 15.12 -3.12
CA GLU A 42 22.31 13.76 -2.89
C GLU A 42 21.79 13.26 -1.54
N PHE A 43 21.21 12.04 -1.56
CA PHE A 43 20.53 11.48 -0.41
C PHE A 43 21.25 10.24 0.09
N GLN A 44 21.86 10.35 1.24
CA GLN A 44 22.49 9.22 1.93
C GLN A 44 22.20 9.28 3.43
N ILE A 45 21.55 8.26 3.95
CA ILE A 45 21.23 8.15 5.36
C ILE A 45 22.22 7.20 6.05
N LYS A 46 22.79 7.67 7.16
CA LYS A 46 23.55 6.83 8.09
C LYS A 46 22.63 6.39 9.21
N LEU A 47 22.31 5.10 9.23
CA LEU A 47 21.54 4.50 10.31
C LEU A 47 22.44 4.26 11.52
N ILE A 48 21.92 4.54 12.70
CA ILE A 48 22.61 4.28 13.96
C ILE A 48 21.90 3.16 14.74
N ASN A 49 22.68 2.28 15.32
CA ASN A 49 22.17 1.28 16.25
C ASN A 49 22.48 1.71 17.70
N ILE A 50 21.41 1.94 18.48
CA ILE A 50 21.53 2.39 19.87
C ILE A 50 21.42 1.21 20.84
N ASN A 51 20.66 0.18 20.47
CA ASN A 51 20.40 -0.97 21.34
C ASN A 51 21.27 -2.17 20.98
N LEU A 52 21.97 -2.72 21.94
CA LEU A 52 22.86 -3.88 21.74
C LEU A 52 22.15 -5.10 21.16
N ALA A 53 20.92 -5.36 21.59
CA ALA A 53 20.14 -6.52 21.14
C ALA A 53 19.31 -6.24 19.85
N ALA A 54 19.23 -4.99 19.39
CA ALA A 54 18.43 -4.61 18.25
C ALA A 54 18.74 -5.41 16.97
N PRO A 55 20.00 -5.64 16.55
CA PRO A 55 20.31 -6.37 15.33
C PRO A 55 19.71 -7.78 15.32
N PHE A 56 19.70 -8.45 16.47
CA PHE A 56 19.13 -9.79 16.61
C PHE A 56 17.61 -9.78 16.43
N PHE A 57 16.90 -8.89 17.14
CA PHE A 57 15.44 -8.79 17.03
C PHE A 57 15.00 -8.28 15.65
N ILE A 58 15.72 -7.34 15.06
CA ILE A 58 15.47 -6.84 13.70
C ILE A 58 15.61 -7.97 12.68
N HIS A 59 16.64 -8.81 12.81
CA HIS A 59 16.82 -9.95 11.92
C HIS A 59 15.59 -10.90 11.97
N ILE A 60 15.13 -11.25 13.17
CA ILE A 60 13.96 -12.12 13.35
C ILE A 60 12.70 -11.44 12.81
N SER A 61 12.47 -10.18 13.16
CA SER A 61 11.32 -9.42 12.72
C SER A 61 11.27 -9.29 11.19
N THR A 62 12.38 -8.93 10.56
CA THR A 62 12.49 -8.82 9.10
C THR A 62 12.21 -10.16 8.42
N ALA A 63 12.79 -11.26 8.95
CA ALA A 63 12.53 -12.60 8.43
C ALA A 63 11.04 -12.99 8.53
N PHE A 64 10.42 -12.66 9.66
CA PHE A 64 8.98 -12.89 9.87
C PHE A 64 8.13 -12.11 8.84
N TRP A 65 8.36 -10.80 8.69
CA TRP A 65 7.60 -9.97 7.77
C TRP A 65 7.80 -10.36 6.30
N MET A 66 9.02 -10.69 5.90
CA MET A 66 9.31 -11.22 4.55
C MET A 66 8.58 -12.54 4.30
N SER A 67 8.50 -13.40 5.32
CA SER A 67 7.73 -14.65 5.24
C SER A 67 6.23 -14.39 5.07
N VAL A 68 5.67 -13.41 5.79
CA VAL A 68 4.26 -13.01 5.66
C VAL A 68 3.96 -12.51 4.25
N VAL A 69 4.80 -11.64 3.69
CA VAL A 69 4.64 -11.15 2.32
C VAL A 69 4.71 -12.29 1.30
N THR A 70 5.66 -13.21 1.47
CA THR A 70 5.83 -14.36 0.57
C THR A 70 4.67 -15.36 0.69
N ALA A 71 4.10 -15.52 1.88
CA ALA A 71 2.97 -16.41 2.15
C ALA A 71 1.61 -15.81 1.71
N ALA A 72 1.53 -14.52 1.42
CA ALA A 72 0.27 -13.84 1.07
C ALA A 72 -0.54 -14.56 -0.02
N PRO A 73 0.03 -15.05 -1.14
CA PRO A 73 -0.73 -15.78 -2.17
C PRO A 73 -1.42 -17.02 -1.62
N TYR A 74 -0.74 -17.73 -0.72
CA TYR A 74 -1.31 -18.92 -0.06
C TYR A 74 -2.43 -18.54 0.89
N VAL A 75 -2.26 -17.48 1.68
CA VAL A 75 -3.31 -16.97 2.59
C VAL A 75 -4.55 -16.56 1.80
N PHE A 76 -4.39 -15.82 0.70
CA PHE A 76 -5.51 -15.46 -0.18
C PHE A 76 -6.18 -16.69 -0.80
N PHE A 77 -5.42 -17.70 -1.18
CA PHE A 77 -5.97 -18.96 -1.67
C PHE A 77 -6.80 -19.68 -0.60
N GLU A 78 -6.36 -19.73 0.65
CA GLU A 78 -7.11 -20.35 1.75
C GLU A 78 -8.37 -19.56 2.12
N ILE A 79 -8.29 -18.22 2.17
CA ILE A 79 -9.46 -17.35 2.34
C ILE A 79 -10.50 -17.65 1.24
N TRP A 80 -10.05 -17.77 0.00
CA TRP A 80 -10.91 -18.16 -1.10
C TRP A 80 -11.55 -19.53 -0.92
N ARG A 81 -10.79 -20.51 -0.57
CA ARG A 81 -11.29 -21.86 -0.33
C ARG A 81 -12.39 -21.86 0.73
N PHE A 82 -12.27 -20.99 1.72
CA PHE A 82 -13.28 -20.80 2.76
C PHE A 82 -14.54 -20.08 2.25
N VAL A 83 -14.38 -19.06 1.42
CA VAL A 83 -15.51 -18.26 0.90
C VAL A 83 -16.25 -18.95 -0.26
N SER A 84 -15.54 -19.73 -1.07
CA SER A 84 -16.08 -20.39 -2.27
C SER A 84 -17.36 -21.22 -2.07
N PRO A 85 -17.55 -21.99 -0.97
CA PRO A 85 -18.78 -22.72 -0.74
C PRO A 85 -20.02 -21.84 -0.53
N ALA A 86 -19.84 -20.61 -0.05
CA ALA A 86 -20.94 -19.65 0.20
C ALA A 86 -21.47 -18.97 -1.06
N LEU A 87 -20.81 -19.16 -2.22
CA LEU A 87 -21.14 -18.51 -3.48
C LEU A 87 -21.93 -19.41 -4.43
N TYR A 88 -22.83 -18.81 -5.21
CA TYR A 88 -23.56 -19.52 -6.26
C TYR A 88 -22.62 -20.08 -7.33
N PRO A 89 -23.00 -21.21 -8.00
CA PRO A 89 -22.13 -21.86 -9.01
C PRO A 89 -21.68 -20.93 -10.16
N ASN A 90 -22.54 -19.99 -10.56
CA ASN A 90 -22.26 -19.03 -11.63
C ASN A 90 -21.22 -17.97 -11.22
N GLU A 91 -21.13 -17.67 -9.93
CA GLU A 91 -20.24 -16.63 -9.38
C GLU A 91 -18.83 -17.17 -9.09
N ARG A 92 -18.71 -18.49 -8.82
CA ARG A 92 -17.43 -19.14 -8.49
C ARG A 92 -16.32 -18.91 -9.53
N LYS A 93 -16.65 -18.89 -10.83
CA LYS A 93 -15.65 -18.65 -11.90
C LYS A 93 -15.13 -17.21 -11.86
N GLY A 94 -16.02 -16.24 -11.62
CA GLY A 94 -15.65 -14.84 -11.50
C GLY A 94 -14.74 -14.58 -10.33
N VAL A 95 -15.11 -15.13 -9.19
CA VAL A 95 -14.37 -14.91 -7.94
C VAL A 95 -13.01 -15.63 -7.96
N ARG A 96 -12.86 -16.80 -8.58
CA ARG A 96 -11.56 -17.43 -8.77
C ARG A 96 -10.58 -16.55 -9.59
N LYS A 97 -11.07 -15.87 -10.62
CA LYS A 97 -10.28 -14.89 -11.39
C LYS A 97 -9.92 -13.67 -10.53
N ALA A 98 -10.88 -13.19 -9.74
CA ALA A 98 -10.69 -12.04 -8.87
C ALA A 98 -9.62 -12.27 -7.79
N LEU A 99 -9.47 -13.49 -7.30
CA LEU A 99 -8.41 -13.81 -6.33
C LEU A 99 -7.02 -13.87 -6.94
N GLY A 100 -6.90 -14.36 -8.16
CA GLY A 100 -5.66 -14.22 -8.90
C GLY A 100 -5.30 -12.73 -9.06
N LEU A 101 -6.31 -11.89 -9.34
CA LEU A 101 -6.14 -10.45 -9.42
C LEU A 101 -5.77 -9.86 -8.05
N GLY A 102 -6.39 -10.30 -6.95
CA GLY A 102 -6.05 -9.87 -5.59
C GLY A 102 -4.59 -10.14 -5.27
N THR A 103 -4.11 -11.36 -5.48
CA THR A 103 -2.69 -11.66 -5.28
C THR A 103 -1.78 -10.69 -6.06
N VAL A 104 -2.12 -10.38 -7.30
CA VAL A 104 -1.37 -9.38 -8.10
C VAL A 104 -1.49 -7.99 -7.49
N MET A 105 -2.70 -7.57 -7.09
CA MET A 105 -2.95 -6.27 -6.45
C MET A 105 -2.16 -6.12 -5.15
N PHE A 106 -2.10 -7.17 -4.32
CA PHE A 106 -1.29 -7.17 -3.11
C PHE A 106 0.18 -6.87 -3.41
N PHE A 107 0.79 -7.59 -4.37
CA PHE A 107 2.18 -7.35 -4.73
C PHE A 107 2.39 -5.97 -5.37
N VAL A 108 1.43 -5.47 -6.15
CA VAL A 108 1.47 -4.09 -6.66
C VAL A 108 1.46 -3.09 -5.50
N GLY A 109 0.63 -3.33 -4.47
CA GLY A 109 0.61 -2.53 -3.26
C GLY A 109 1.93 -2.55 -2.48
N VAL A 110 2.52 -3.74 -2.29
CA VAL A 110 3.84 -3.92 -1.68
C VAL A 110 4.92 -3.17 -2.47
N LEU A 111 4.94 -3.29 -3.79
CA LEU A 111 5.90 -2.60 -4.65
C LEU A 111 5.71 -1.07 -4.61
N LEU A 112 4.47 -0.58 -4.62
CA LEU A 112 4.17 0.84 -4.49
C LEU A 112 4.61 1.37 -3.12
N GLY A 113 4.33 0.64 -2.06
CA GLY A 113 4.81 0.94 -0.71
C GLY A 113 6.33 1.03 -0.65
N TYR A 114 7.02 0.06 -1.25
CA TYR A 114 8.46 -0.06 -1.27
C TYR A 114 9.16 0.97 -2.16
N PHE A 115 8.69 1.15 -3.41
CA PHE A 115 9.38 2.01 -4.38
C PHE A 115 8.96 3.47 -4.32
N MET A 116 7.79 3.80 -3.81
CA MET A 116 7.25 5.16 -3.85
C MET A 116 6.95 5.71 -2.45
N VAL A 117 6.07 5.08 -1.69
CA VAL A 117 5.58 5.65 -0.42
C VAL A 117 6.70 5.75 0.61
N TYR A 118 7.44 4.65 0.81
CA TYR A 118 8.49 4.61 1.82
C TYR A 118 9.68 5.53 1.52
N PRO A 119 10.30 5.52 0.31
CA PRO A 119 11.41 6.43 0.00
C PRO A 119 11.02 7.90 0.07
N LEU A 120 9.80 8.25 -0.36
CA LEU A 120 9.30 9.63 -0.28
C LEU A 120 9.17 10.09 1.18
N THR A 121 8.60 9.24 2.03
CA THR A 121 8.48 9.45 3.48
C THR A 121 9.84 9.58 4.15
N LEU A 122 10.74 8.65 3.83
CA LEU A 122 12.09 8.60 4.39
C LEU A 122 12.87 9.88 4.03
N ARG A 123 12.82 10.29 2.76
CA ARG A 123 13.46 11.50 2.29
C ARG A 123 12.92 12.75 2.98
N PHE A 124 11.61 12.88 3.09
CA PHE A 124 10.99 14.01 3.79
C PHE A 124 11.40 14.08 5.26
N LEU A 125 11.26 12.97 6.00
CA LEU A 125 11.57 12.95 7.44
C LEU A 125 13.05 13.17 7.74
N SER A 126 13.93 12.70 6.88
CA SER A 126 15.38 12.88 7.06
C SER A 126 15.86 14.28 6.71
N THR A 127 15.21 14.92 5.73
CA THR A 127 15.55 16.27 5.28
C THR A 127 14.94 17.33 6.19
N TYR A 128 13.82 17.03 6.87
CA TYR A 128 13.16 17.97 7.76
C TYR A 128 13.99 18.22 9.01
N GLN A 129 14.57 19.40 9.14
CA GLN A 129 15.38 19.83 10.28
C GLN A 129 14.72 21.02 10.99
N LEU A 130 14.61 20.94 12.32
CA LEU A 130 14.08 22.01 13.14
C LEU A 130 15.13 23.14 13.35
N SER A 131 16.41 22.76 13.37
CA SER A 131 17.54 23.67 13.58
C SER A 131 18.80 23.09 12.96
N ALA A 132 19.66 23.94 12.37
CA ALA A 132 20.96 23.55 11.83
C ALA A 132 21.95 23.00 12.87
N THR A 133 21.68 23.22 14.15
CA THR A 133 22.52 22.71 15.26
C THR A 133 22.15 21.29 15.70
N ILE A 134 21.02 20.74 15.23
CA ILE A 134 20.55 19.40 15.60
C ILE A 134 20.67 18.49 14.37
N GLU A 135 21.63 17.55 14.42
CA GLU A 135 21.76 16.51 13.40
C GLU A 135 20.68 15.46 13.54
N ASN A 136 19.95 15.17 12.46
CA ASN A 136 18.97 14.09 12.42
C ASN A 136 19.69 12.75 12.34
N GLN A 137 19.59 11.95 13.41
CA GLN A 137 20.12 10.59 13.46
C GLN A 137 18.98 9.59 13.50
N ILE A 138 18.86 8.77 12.47
CA ILE A 138 17.79 7.78 12.34
C ILE A 138 18.25 6.46 12.95
N SER A 139 17.51 5.97 13.96
CA SER A 139 17.81 4.68 14.56
C SER A 139 17.38 3.53 13.64
N LEU A 140 18.16 2.45 13.63
CA LEU A 140 17.86 1.26 12.83
C LEU A 140 16.49 0.65 13.18
N ASN A 141 16.07 0.66 14.45
CA ASN A 141 14.75 0.18 14.86
C ASN A 141 13.63 1.00 14.23
N SER A 142 13.70 2.33 14.34
CA SER A 142 12.68 3.23 13.77
C SER A 142 12.58 3.08 12.26
N TYR A 143 13.73 2.92 11.59
CA TYR A 143 13.78 2.67 10.15
C TYR A 143 13.01 1.40 9.77
N ILE A 144 13.34 0.27 10.42
CA ILE A 144 12.74 -1.03 10.11
C ILE A 144 11.25 -1.07 10.43
N ASP A 145 10.83 -0.53 11.58
CA ASP A 145 9.44 -0.51 12.00
C ASP A 145 8.58 0.30 11.01
N ASN A 146 9.04 1.49 10.61
CA ASN A 146 8.38 2.30 9.59
C ASN A 146 8.33 1.60 8.23
N PHE A 147 9.45 1.03 7.80
CA PHE A 147 9.57 0.31 6.54
C PHE A 147 8.55 -0.84 6.44
N MET A 148 8.58 -1.73 7.43
CA MET A 148 7.72 -2.91 7.45
C MET A 148 6.24 -2.53 7.53
N MET A 149 5.91 -1.56 8.38
CA MET A 149 4.53 -1.09 8.55
C MET A 149 3.97 -0.51 7.25
N LEU A 150 4.69 0.44 6.62
CA LEU A 150 4.21 1.08 5.40
C LEU A 150 4.09 0.10 4.23
N VAL A 151 5.10 -0.72 3.99
CA VAL A 151 5.12 -1.66 2.85
C VAL A 151 4.02 -2.71 2.98
N LEU A 152 3.86 -3.31 4.18
CA LEU A 152 2.84 -4.32 4.39
C LEU A 152 1.43 -3.74 4.35
N CYS A 153 1.20 -2.62 5.03
CA CYS A 153 -0.11 -1.97 5.04
C CYS A 153 -0.53 -1.49 3.65
N MET A 154 0.40 -1.03 2.82
CA MET A 154 0.12 -0.72 1.41
C MET A 154 -0.29 -1.97 0.65
N GLY A 155 0.40 -3.10 0.84
CA GLY A 155 -0.01 -4.37 0.24
C GLY A 155 -1.45 -4.76 0.62
N LEU A 156 -1.77 -4.72 1.92
CA LEU A 156 -3.12 -5.01 2.41
C LEU A 156 -4.18 -4.02 1.93
N ALA A 157 -3.82 -2.74 1.85
CA ALA A 157 -4.73 -1.71 1.37
C ALA A 157 -5.12 -1.90 -0.10
N PHE A 158 -4.23 -2.45 -0.92
CA PHE A 158 -4.53 -2.77 -2.32
C PHE A 158 -5.56 -3.90 -2.49
N GLU A 159 -5.88 -4.65 -1.43
CA GLU A 159 -6.99 -5.59 -1.40
C GLU A 159 -8.38 -4.92 -1.24
N LEU A 160 -8.45 -3.65 -0.86
CA LEU A 160 -9.73 -2.95 -0.66
C LEU A 160 -10.67 -3.03 -1.89
N PRO A 161 -10.22 -2.85 -3.13
CA PRO A 161 -11.08 -3.00 -4.30
C PRO A 161 -11.66 -4.41 -4.44
N LEU A 162 -10.86 -5.43 -4.16
CA LEU A 162 -11.29 -6.82 -4.23
C LEU A 162 -12.29 -7.15 -3.13
N VAL A 163 -12.01 -6.72 -1.90
CA VAL A 163 -12.90 -6.94 -0.75
C VAL A 163 -14.25 -6.25 -0.97
N THR A 164 -14.26 -5.00 -1.41
CA THR A 164 -15.50 -4.27 -1.71
C THR A 164 -16.29 -4.88 -2.85
N TRP A 165 -15.62 -5.36 -3.89
CA TRP A 165 -16.26 -6.09 -4.98
C TRP A 165 -16.88 -7.41 -4.50
N LEU A 166 -16.18 -8.18 -3.66
CA LEU A 166 -16.70 -9.41 -3.07
C LEU A 166 -17.94 -9.15 -2.20
N LEU A 167 -17.88 -8.11 -1.34
CA LEU A 167 -19.03 -7.69 -0.53
C LEU A 167 -20.21 -7.23 -1.40
N SER A 168 -19.95 -6.67 -2.57
CA SER A 168 -20.99 -6.31 -3.52
C SER A 168 -21.66 -7.52 -4.17
N LEU A 169 -20.90 -8.59 -4.47
CA LEU A 169 -21.48 -9.86 -4.94
C LEU A 169 -22.42 -10.48 -3.89
N LEU A 170 -22.04 -10.39 -2.62
CA LEU A 170 -22.89 -10.86 -1.50
C LEU A 170 -24.11 -9.95 -1.23
N GLY A 171 -24.24 -8.84 -1.99
CA GLY A 171 -25.33 -7.88 -1.81
C GLY A 171 -25.21 -6.97 -0.59
N LEU A 172 -24.06 -7.01 0.13
CA LEU A 172 -23.83 -6.21 1.33
C LEU A 172 -23.46 -4.76 1.01
N VAL A 173 -22.78 -4.52 -0.12
CA VAL A 173 -22.32 -3.20 -0.55
C VAL A 173 -22.78 -2.92 -1.96
N HIS A 174 -23.33 -1.72 -2.19
CA HIS A 174 -23.85 -1.28 -3.49
C HIS A 174 -23.07 -0.04 -3.94
N LYS A 175 -22.93 0.16 -5.24
CA LYS A 175 -22.23 1.31 -5.83
C LYS A 175 -22.85 2.65 -5.38
N THR A 176 -24.17 2.72 -5.31
CA THR A 176 -24.89 3.90 -4.83
C THR A 176 -24.57 4.24 -3.38
N PHE A 177 -24.38 3.22 -2.53
CA PHE A 177 -23.95 3.41 -1.13
C PHE A 177 -22.55 4.02 -1.07
N LEU A 178 -21.55 3.44 -1.75
CA LEU A 178 -20.19 3.98 -1.78
C LEU A 178 -20.17 5.42 -2.32
N ARG A 179 -20.89 5.71 -3.41
CA ARG A 179 -20.96 7.07 -3.97
C ARG A 179 -21.56 8.09 -3.00
N LYS A 180 -22.61 7.70 -2.28
CA LYS A 180 -23.28 8.57 -1.30
C LYS A 180 -22.35 8.91 -0.12
N TYR A 181 -21.54 7.95 0.32
CA TYR A 181 -20.69 8.09 1.49
C TYR A 181 -19.24 8.51 1.19
N ARG A 182 -18.93 9.01 -0.01
CA ARG A 182 -17.59 9.48 -0.40
C ARG A 182 -16.95 10.43 0.60
N ARG A 183 -17.72 11.40 1.12
CA ARG A 183 -17.23 12.39 2.10
C ARG A 183 -16.79 11.73 3.42
N HIS A 184 -17.54 10.74 3.86
CA HIS A 184 -17.20 9.97 5.07
C HIS A 184 -16.01 9.04 4.81
N ALA A 185 -15.92 8.47 3.61
CA ALA A 185 -14.80 7.62 3.22
C ALA A 185 -13.46 8.38 3.25
N VAL A 186 -13.42 9.64 2.81
CA VAL A 186 -12.22 10.48 2.93
C VAL A 186 -11.76 10.58 4.38
N VAL A 187 -12.68 10.85 5.32
CA VAL A 187 -12.34 10.94 6.74
C VAL A 187 -11.82 9.61 7.27
N ILE A 188 -12.48 8.49 6.92
CA ILE A 188 -12.05 7.15 7.33
C ILE A 188 -10.66 6.83 6.75
N ILE A 189 -10.42 7.16 5.49
CA ILE A 189 -9.13 6.96 4.82
C ILE A 189 -8.02 7.74 5.54
N VAL A 190 -8.27 8.99 5.92
CA VAL A 190 -7.30 9.80 6.67
C VAL A 190 -7.02 9.19 8.03
N ILE A 191 -8.04 8.69 8.73
CA ILE A 191 -7.87 7.99 10.03
C ILE A 191 -7.05 6.70 9.83
N VAL A 192 -7.37 5.90 8.80
CA VAL A 192 -6.61 4.69 8.48
C VAL A 192 -5.17 5.01 8.11
N ALA A 193 -4.94 6.04 7.29
CA ALA A 193 -3.61 6.52 6.97
C ALA A 193 -2.83 6.94 8.23
N ALA A 194 -3.47 7.64 9.17
CA ALA A 194 -2.86 8.04 10.44
C ALA A 194 -2.49 6.85 11.35
N VAL A 195 -3.25 5.75 11.28
CA VAL A 195 -2.93 4.50 12.00
C VAL A 195 -1.77 3.75 11.34
N ILE A 196 -1.72 3.77 10.00
CA ILE A 196 -0.66 3.12 9.21
C ILE A 196 0.68 3.87 9.37
N THR A 197 0.64 5.21 9.48
CA THR A 197 1.85 6.03 9.56
C THR A 197 2.30 6.20 11.02
N PRO A 198 3.39 5.55 11.46
CA PRO A 198 3.83 5.64 12.87
C PRO A 198 4.28 7.05 13.27
N THR A 199 4.71 7.86 12.32
CA THR A 199 5.22 9.22 12.53
C THR A 199 4.11 10.26 12.70
N GLY A 200 2.90 9.99 12.16
CA GLY A 200 1.74 10.90 12.26
C GLY A 200 1.94 12.28 11.64
N ASP A 201 2.99 12.49 10.86
CA ASP A 201 3.25 13.77 10.20
C ASP A 201 2.30 13.99 9.00
N PRO A 202 1.88 15.24 8.74
CA PRO A 202 0.90 15.54 7.69
C PRO A 202 1.36 15.16 6.28
N PHE A 203 2.68 15.19 6.02
CA PHE A 203 3.24 14.84 4.72
C PHE A 203 3.10 13.34 4.45
N THR A 204 3.63 12.48 5.33
CA THR A 204 3.53 11.03 5.20
C THR A 204 2.07 10.57 5.17
N LEU A 205 1.23 11.19 6.02
CA LEU A 205 -0.20 10.92 6.04
C LEU A 205 -0.84 11.20 4.66
N THR A 206 -0.50 12.30 4.01
CA THR A 206 -1.00 12.65 2.68
C THR A 206 -0.49 11.67 1.63
N VAL A 207 0.80 11.32 1.66
CA VAL A 207 1.43 10.36 0.74
C VAL A 207 0.76 8.99 0.80
N VAL A 208 0.33 8.55 1.99
CA VAL A 208 -0.41 7.28 2.17
C VAL A 208 -1.89 7.43 1.82
N ALA A 209 -2.52 8.54 2.20
CA ALA A 209 -3.95 8.76 1.98
C ALA A 209 -4.34 8.86 0.50
N VAL A 210 -3.48 9.44 -0.35
CA VAL A 210 -3.74 9.60 -1.78
C VAL A 210 -3.92 8.24 -2.49
N PRO A 211 -2.99 7.28 -2.40
CA PRO A 211 -3.19 5.94 -2.96
C PRO A 211 -4.43 5.24 -2.40
N LEU A 212 -4.68 5.34 -1.09
CA LEU A 212 -5.88 4.75 -0.47
C LEU A 212 -7.18 5.33 -1.05
N TYR A 213 -7.22 6.63 -1.28
CA TYR A 213 -8.37 7.27 -1.90
C TYR A 213 -8.56 6.84 -3.36
N LEU A 214 -7.47 6.70 -4.12
CA LEU A 214 -7.53 6.18 -5.49
C LEU A 214 -8.06 4.74 -5.51
N LEU A 215 -7.65 3.89 -4.57
CA LEU A 215 -8.18 2.52 -4.43
C LEU A 215 -9.67 2.51 -4.09
N TYR A 216 -10.13 3.44 -3.26
CA TYR A 216 -11.56 3.60 -2.97
C TYR A 216 -12.36 3.97 -4.21
N GLU A 217 -11.89 4.92 -5.03
CA GLU A 217 -12.55 5.27 -6.30
C GLU A 217 -12.50 4.10 -7.29
N MET A 218 -11.40 3.36 -7.37
CA MET A 218 -11.32 2.12 -8.16
C MET A 218 -12.34 1.08 -7.69
N SER A 219 -12.55 0.95 -6.38
CA SER A 219 -13.57 0.06 -5.82
C SER A 219 -14.98 0.41 -6.31
N ILE A 220 -15.31 1.69 -6.38
CA ILE A 220 -16.59 2.17 -6.91
C ILE A 220 -16.75 1.82 -8.40
N LEU A 221 -15.65 1.90 -9.18
CA LEU A 221 -15.68 1.58 -10.60
C LEU A 221 -15.85 0.07 -10.87
N MET A 222 -15.29 -0.78 -10.01
CA MET A 222 -15.37 -2.24 -10.16
C MET A 222 -16.77 -2.81 -9.86
N ILE A 223 -17.58 -2.12 -9.07
CA ILE A 223 -18.93 -2.56 -8.71
C ILE A 223 -19.92 -2.19 -9.81
N LYS A 224 -20.65 -3.18 -10.35
CA LYS A 224 -21.75 -2.95 -11.30
C LYS A 224 -22.97 -2.33 -10.62
N ASP A 225 -23.70 -1.47 -11.33
CA ASP A 225 -24.96 -0.93 -10.84
C ASP A 225 -26.08 -1.99 -11.06
N LYS A 226 -26.61 -2.57 -10.00
CA LYS A 226 -27.74 -3.52 -10.08
C LYS A 226 -28.97 -2.95 -10.81
N LYS A 227 -29.16 -1.62 -10.80
CA LYS A 227 -30.24 -0.99 -11.55
C LYS A 227 -30.08 -1.07 -13.08
N ALA A 228 -28.85 -1.17 -13.58
CA ALA A 228 -28.61 -1.36 -15.01
C ALA A 228 -28.98 -2.77 -15.45
N ASP A 229 -28.63 -3.78 -14.64
CA ASP A 229 -28.92 -5.19 -14.94
C ASP A 229 -30.44 -5.47 -14.87
N GLU A 230 -31.19 -4.89 -13.91
CA GLU A 230 -32.66 -5.01 -13.84
C GLU A 230 -33.37 -4.33 -15.02
N THR A 231 -32.81 -3.22 -15.54
CA THR A 231 -33.36 -2.51 -16.69
C THR A 231 -33.08 -3.26 -18.00
N GLU A 232 -31.90 -3.87 -18.13
CA GLU A 232 -31.57 -4.73 -19.27
C GLU A 232 -32.42 -6.03 -19.28
N GLU A 233 -32.64 -6.68 -18.13
CA GLU A 233 -33.53 -7.84 -18.00
C GLU A 233 -34.98 -7.52 -18.34
N ILE A 234 -35.50 -6.34 -17.96
CA ILE A 234 -36.87 -5.88 -18.30
C ILE A 234 -36.98 -5.60 -19.79
N ILE A 235 -35.95 -5.07 -20.43
CA ILE A 235 -35.94 -4.80 -21.88
C ILE A 235 -35.87 -6.12 -22.67
N GLU A 236 -35.03 -7.08 -22.26
CA GLU A 236 -34.94 -8.42 -22.89
C GLU A 236 -36.21 -9.28 -22.70
N THR A 237 -36.89 -9.17 -21.54
CA THR A 237 -38.14 -9.89 -21.25
C THR A 237 -39.38 -9.19 -21.76
N GLY A 238 -39.33 -7.87 -22.00
CA GLY A 238 -40.45 -7.07 -22.49
C GLY A 238 -40.64 -7.07 -24.01
N GLU A 239 -39.73 -7.66 -24.76
CA GLU A 239 -39.87 -7.87 -26.25
C GLU A 239 -40.47 -9.23 -26.63
N ARG A 240 -41.20 -9.90 -25.74
CA ARG A 240 -41.96 -11.11 -26.11
C ARG A 240 -43.46 -10.94 -25.84
#